data_737b88cd307f9cbc3d13701ec37353b2
#
_entry.id   737b88cd307f9cbc3d13701ec37353b2
#
_cell.length_a   1.000
_cell.length_b   1.000
_cell.length_c   1.000
_cell.angle_alpha   90.00
_cell.angle_beta   90.00
_cell.angle_gamma   90.00
#
_symmetry.space_group_name_H-M   'P 1'
#
loop_
_entity.id
_entity.type
_entity.pdbx_description
1 polymer ?
#
loop_
_entity_poly.entity_id
_entity_poly.type
_entity_poly.pdbx_seq_one_letter_code
_entity_poly.pdbx_strand_id
1 'polypeptide(L)'
;MRKENLNSVINWICAALACFALMVSMNADLSGISAEAAGGGLWTLLAANIKKLEYILPTFSYRDAFFALMILFFFYKVPCRWPEYVPRLSCRIPAVLAAFFLVFGYSFRYTNSWDLIFMDSFHLLISVVVFAGYYVLAVRLFQMVIRYLCKKAQESNTSCGKWTTLLFETHAFAGPLLVIMIFWSPYILAKFPGASMPETLAEMRQFYWGTINNYYPPLHTIMLSLLMQLGNLLGSYTLGFFLNLVLQLAMLLSAFSYGFLLMKRWKTPYLFRYLALGIICMTQFFPMESTVVEKDIPYTACVVFLVLLLAELVRTIKDSEPLSKKQIAGLILVCLGTAGFRNEGIYLVLVSAVAAIAYGWSVIGKENLKKWKSILVAFLIPVVLILGYQKVLLPACGVEDNGPKEALSIPFQQTARYVRDYGAEVTAEEAEIIGKVLDYENLAELYDPITSDPVKYTYHAETTGELLDYFRVWAIQLVKHPANAVEATMNNAYGWFYQEGYTQNYMMTSRIDGQDVRWEINQPAKLAGVRQVMERVAKLLSRVPVLNWFENAGMVSMLLILLVAVWIGAGKKRYLVAVSPLIVAVLVCIAGPTFNYQMRYIMPVMFCVPFLAGLFVQSMREL
;
A
#
# COMPACT_ATOMS: atom_id res chain seq x y z
N MET A 1 -2.51 36.46 -29.59
CA MET A 1 -3.43 37.18 -28.67
C MET A 1 -4.67 36.38 -28.26
N ARG A 2 -5.58 35.95 -29.17
CA ARG A 2 -6.81 35.21 -28.75
C ARG A 2 -6.54 33.88 -28.02
N LYS A 3 -5.58 33.05 -28.48
CA LYS A 3 -5.22 31.77 -27.84
C LYS A 3 -4.51 31.95 -26.49
N GLU A 4 -3.70 32.97 -26.35
CA GLU A 4 -2.98 33.24 -25.09
C GLU A 4 -3.94 33.74 -24.00
N ASN A 5 -4.89 34.62 -24.38
CA ASN A 5 -5.93 35.08 -23.46
C ASN A 5 -6.84 33.95 -23.01
N LEU A 6 -7.24 33.05 -23.92
CA LEU A 6 -8.06 31.88 -23.59
C LEU A 6 -7.35 30.93 -22.61
N ASN A 7 -6.06 30.65 -22.85
CA ASN A 7 -5.26 29.81 -21.95
C ASN A 7 -5.10 30.46 -20.55
N SER A 8 -4.99 31.78 -20.50
CA SER A 8 -4.94 32.52 -19.24
C SER A 8 -6.25 32.36 -18.46
N VAL A 9 -7.40 32.56 -19.09
CA VAL A 9 -8.73 32.39 -18.46
C VAL A 9 -8.92 30.96 -17.96
N ILE A 10 -8.57 29.95 -18.76
CA ILE A 10 -8.63 28.54 -18.33
C ILE A 10 -7.76 28.28 -17.11
N ASN A 11 -6.55 28.82 -17.06
CA ASN A 11 -5.67 28.65 -15.90
C ASN A 11 -6.26 29.30 -14.64
N TRP A 12 -6.91 30.45 -14.76
CA TRP A 12 -7.60 31.10 -13.64
C TRP A 12 -8.76 30.23 -13.12
N ILE A 13 -9.60 29.72 -14.02
CA ILE A 13 -10.71 28.82 -13.65
C ILE A 13 -10.18 27.57 -12.96
N CYS A 14 -9.17 26.91 -13.53
CA CYS A 14 -8.57 25.72 -12.94
C CYS A 14 -7.95 26.00 -11.56
N ALA A 15 -7.28 27.14 -11.39
CA ALA A 15 -6.71 27.53 -10.10
C ALA A 15 -7.80 27.80 -9.06
N ALA A 16 -8.88 28.51 -9.46
CA ALA A 16 -10.02 28.76 -8.58
C ALA A 16 -10.72 27.47 -8.13
N LEU A 17 -10.95 26.53 -9.05
CA LEU A 17 -11.52 25.21 -8.74
C LEU A 17 -10.61 24.42 -7.79
N ALA A 18 -9.30 24.41 -8.01
CA ALA A 18 -8.35 23.73 -7.16
C ALA A 18 -8.29 24.35 -5.76
N CYS A 19 -8.30 25.69 -5.65
CA CYS A 19 -8.38 26.41 -4.37
C CYS A 19 -9.67 26.05 -3.63
N PHE A 20 -10.80 26.13 -4.31
CA PHE A 20 -12.11 25.78 -3.72
C PHE A 20 -12.10 24.36 -3.16
N ALA A 21 -11.64 23.36 -3.95
CA ALA A 21 -11.60 21.98 -3.52
C ALA A 21 -10.72 21.73 -2.29
N LEU A 22 -9.63 22.48 -2.13
CA LEU A 22 -8.72 22.34 -0.99
C LEU A 22 -9.20 23.06 0.28
N MET A 23 -10.13 24.01 0.14
CA MET A 23 -10.56 24.89 1.25
C MET A 23 -11.95 24.53 1.78
N VAL A 24 -12.79 23.88 0.96
CA VAL A 24 -14.17 23.57 1.34
C VAL A 24 -14.23 22.43 2.36
N SER A 25 -15.10 22.57 3.37
CA SER A 25 -15.39 21.54 4.36
C SER A 25 -16.79 20.98 4.11
N MET A 26 -16.86 19.79 3.52
CA MET A 26 -18.13 19.16 3.11
C MET A 26 -18.90 18.52 4.27
N ASN A 27 -18.27 18.32 5.44
CA ASN A 27 -18.90 17.70 6.62
C ASN A 27 -19.52 18.69 7.61
N ALA A 28 -19.76 19.92 7.17
CA ALA A 28 -20.43 20.91 8.00
C ALA A 28 -21.92 20.52 8.20
N ASP A 29 -22.43 20.69 9.42
CA ASP A 29 -23.84 20.47 9.70
C ASP A 29 -24.69 21.62 9.12
N LEU A 30 -25.43 21.31 8.07
CA LEU A 30 -26.31 22.23 7.34
C LEU A 30 -27.80 21.98 7.57
N SER A 31 -28.15 21.07 8.48
CA SER A 31 -29.53 20.61 8.72
C SER A 31 -30.48 21.77 9.05
N GLY A 32 -30.04 22.70 9.89
CA GLY A 32 -30.83 23.89 10.25
C GLY A 32 -31.14 24.80 9.07
N ILE A 33 -30.19 24.96 8.14
CA ILE A 33 -30.37 25.83 6.96
C ILE A 33 -31.28 25.13 5.91
N SER A 34 -31.21 23.82 5.82
CA SER A 34 -32.06 23.02 4.91
C SER A 34 -33.53 23.08 5.34
N ALA A 35 -33.81 23.10 6.66
CA ALA A 35 -35.18 23.22 7.18
C ALA A 35 -35.80 24.60 6.87
N GLU A 36 -35.03 25.69 6.91
CA GLU A 36 -35.49 27.02 6.54
C GLU A 36 -35.90 27.15 5.05
N ALA A 37 -35.29 26.34 4.17
CA ALA A 37 -35.58 26.36 2.73
C ALA A 37 -36.80 25.51 2.31
N ALA A 38 -37.28 24.62 3.17
CA ALA A 38 -38.38 23.73 2.89
C ALA A 38 -39.70 24.49 2.76
N GLY A 39 -40.26 24.52 1.54
CA GLY A 39 -41.53 25.23 1.25
C GLY A 39 -41.41 26.65 0.70
N GLY A 40 -40.19 27.15 0.45
CA GLY A 40 -39.90 28.45 -0.13
C GLY A 40 -39.86 28.48 -1.66
N GLY A 41 -40.02 29.70 -2.26
CA GLY A 41 -39.82 29.90 -3.70
C GLY A 41 -38.36 29.88 -4.12
N LEU A 42 -38.12 30.09 -5.43
CA LEU A 42 -36.76 30.04 -6.04
C LEU A 42 -35.73 30.92 -5.30
N TRP A 43 -36.13 32.11 -4.87
CA TRP A 43 -35.28 33.05 -4.14
C TRP A 43 -34.88 32.55 -2.74
N THR A 44 -35.81 31.86 -2.06
CA THR A 44 -35.54 31.27 -0.74
C THR A 44 -34.54 30.10 -0.87
N LEU A 45 -34.70 29.27 -1.91
CA LEU A 45 -33.76 28.22 -2.24
C LEU A 45 -32.36 28.76 -2.57
N LEU A 46 -32.28 29.83 -3.38
CA LEU A 46 -31.00 30.45 -3.71
C LEU A 46 -30.32 31.06 -2.47
N ALA A 47 -31.10 31.78 -1.62
CA ALA A 47 -30.58 32.35 -0.38
C ALA A 47 -30.06 31.26 0.58
N ALA A 48 -30.80 30.16 0.73
CA ALA A 48 -30.37 29.02 1.54
C ALA A 48 -29.09 28.37 0.99
N ASN A 49 -28.98 28.18 -0.32
CA ASN A 49 -27.76 27.64 -0.93
C ASN A 49 -26.56 28.58 -0.80
N ILE A 50 -26.74 29.89 -0.87
CA ILE A 50 -25.69 30.88 -0.59
C ILE A 50 -25.27 30.81 0.90
N LYS A 51 -26.22 30.70 1.82
CA LYS A 51 -25.95 30.54 3.25
C LYS A 51 -25.23 29.24 3.56
N LYS A 52 -25.60 28.13 2.90
CA LYS A 52 -24.86 26.85 2.97
C LYS A 52 -23.42 26.99 2.46
N LEU A 53 -23.24 27.71 1.33
CA LEU A 53 -21.90 27.94 0.76
C LEU A 53 -21.04 28.79 1.71
N GLU A 54 -21.58 29.79 2.34
CA GLU A 54 -20.90 30.61 3.36
C GLU A 54 -20.44 29.74 4.54
N TYR A 55 -21.25 28.76 4.95
CA TYR A 55 -20.97 27.90 6.09
C TYR A 55 -19.86 26.86 5.80
N ILE A 56 -19.80 26.33 4.57
CA ILE A 56 -18.79 25.35 4.18
C ILE A 56 -17.44 25.98 3.77
N LEU A 57 -17.43 27.28 3.48
CA LEU A 57 -16.22 28.03 3.20
C LEU A 57 -15.62 28.54 4.51
N PRO A 58 -14.37 28.20 4.82
CA PRO A 58 -13.73 28.77 6.01
C PRO A 58 -13.58 30.29 5.89
N THR A 59 -13.59 30.98 7.01
CA THR A 59 -13.22 32.40 7.06
C THR A 59 -11.81 32.58 6.50
N PHE A 60 -11.66 33.41 5.48
CA PHE A 60 -10.42 33.59 4.73
C PHE A 60 -9.32 34.14 5.65
N SER A 61 -8.30 33.33 5.91
CA SER A 61 -7.12 33.71 6.69
C SER A 61 -5.96 34.14 5.79
N TYR A 62 -4.95 34.82 6.34
CA TYR A 62 -3.70 35.13 5.61
C TYR A 62 -3.00 33.87 5.08
N ARG A 63 -3.12 32.75 5.80
CA ARG A 63 -2.61 31.44 5.40
C ARG A 63 -3.30 30.95 4.12
N ASP A 64 -4.62 31.10 4.03
CA ASP A 64 -5.41 30.65 2.87
C ASP A 64 -5.13 31.52 1.65
N ALA A 65 -4.96 32.84 1.84
CA ALA A 65 -4.51 33.74 0.79
C ALA A 65 -3.13 33.36 0.24
N PHE A 66 -2.20 32.98 1.10
CA PHE A 66 -0.88 32.51 0.69
C PHE A 66 -0.97 31.20 -0.11
N PHE A 67 -1.78 30.23 0.34
CA PHE A 67 -2.04 29.00 -0.40
C PHE A 67 -2.69 29.26 -1.75
N ALA A 68 -3.68 30.12 -1.83
CA ALA A 68 -4.31 30.51 -3.09
C ALA A 68 -3.32 31.12 -4.08
N LEU A 69 -2.43 32.01 -3.60
CA LEU A 69 -1.37 32.59 -4.41
C LEU A 69 -0.36 31.52 -4.87
N MET A 70 0.01 30.57 -4.03
CA MET A 70 0.88 29.46 -4.41
C MET A 70 0.24 28.59 -5.51
N ILE A 71 -1.04 28.27 -5.40
CA ILE A 71 -1.77 27.49 -6.41
C ILE A 71 -1.86 28.29 -7.72
N LEU A 72 -2.19 29.56 -7.67
CA LEU A 72 -2.17 30.45 -8.82
C LEU A 72 -0.80 30.44 -9.49
N PHE A 73 0.27 30.68 -8.74
CA PHE A 73 1.63 30.61 -9.24
C PHE A 73 1.94 29.26 -9.88
N PHE A 74 1.53 28.16 -9.24
CA PHE A 74 1.69 26.80 -9.76
C PHE A 74 1.02 26.63 -11.13
N PHE A 75 -0.25 27.09 -11.27
CA PHE A 75 -0.96 26.99 -12.55
C PHE A 75 -0.35 27.88 -13.66
N TYR A 76 0.21 29.04 -13.32
CA TYR A 76 0.79 29.98 -14.27
C TYR A 76 2.24 29.69 -14.65
N LYS A 77 3.08 29.32 -13.69
CA LYS A 77 4.53 29.19 -13.89
C LYS A 77 4.97 27.77 -14.24
N VAL A 78 4.24 26.75 -13.80
CA VAL A 78 4.57 25.38 -14.15
C VAL A 78 4.09 25.10 -15.58
N PRO A 79 5.00 24.89 -16.55
CA PRO A 79 4.60 24.70 -17.94
C PRO A 79 3.86 23.38 -18.14
N CYS A 80 2.73 23.45 -18.87
CA CYS A 80 1.89 22.29 -19.23
C CYS A 80 2.39 21.46 -20.40
N ARG A 81 3.67 21.56 -20.79
CA ARG A 81 4.18 20.78 -21.92
C ARG A 81 4.28 19.30 -21.51
N TRP A 82 3.47 18.48 -22.12
CA TRP A 82 3.44 17.04 -21.94
C TRP A 82 4.43 16.40 -22.92
N PRO A 83 5.16 15.32 -22.54
CA PRO A 83 5.99 14.58 -23.48
C PRO A 83 5.11 14.02 -24.61
N GLU A 84 5.48 14.29 -25.88
CA GLU A 84 4.68 13.92 -27.05
C GLU A 84 4.49 12.40 -27.20
N TYR A 85 5.46 11.63 -26.73
CA TYR A 85 5.45 10.17 -26.78
C TYR A 85 4.63 9.50 -25.66
N VAL A 86 4.04 10.25 -24.73
CA VAL A 86 3.15 9.72 -23.69
C VAL A 86 1.73 10.22 -23.94
N PRO A 87 0.74 9.35 -24.13
CA PRO A 87 -0.65 9.78 -24.28
C PRO A 87 -1.16 10.55 -23.07
N ARG A 88 -1.90 11.62 -23.30
CA ARG A 88 -2.49 12.44 -22.21
C ARG A 88 -3.41 11.64 -21.28
N LEU A 89 -4.04 10.58 -21.79
CA LEU A 89 -4.89 9.67 -21.00
C LEU A 89 -4.12 8.99 -19.87
N SER A 90 -2.82 8.71 -20.03
CA SER A 90 -1.97 8.12 -19.00
C SER A 90 -1.84 8.96 -17.73
N CYS A 91 -2.17 10.24 -17.81
CA CYS A 91 -2.21 11.15 -16.67
C CYS A 91 -3.65 11.43 -16.22
N ARG A 92 -4.59 11.50 -17.17
CA ARG A 92 -5.98 11.84 -16.87
C ARG A 92 -6.72 10.75 -16.12
N ILE A 93 -6.50 9.46 -16.50
CA ILE A 93 -7.14 8.33 -15.81
C ILE A 93 -6.72 8.26 -14.33
N PRO A 94 -5.41 8.25 -13.96
CA PRO A 94 -5.02 8.33 -12.56
C PRO A 94 -5.56 9.58 -11.84
N ALA A 95 -5.68 10.72 -12.53
CA ALA A 95 -6.22 11.94 -11.94
C ALA A 95 -7.73 11.85 -11.64
N VAL A 96 -8.49 11.17 -12.49
CA VAL A 96 -9.91 10.86 -12.21
C VAL A 96 -10.03 9.98 -10.97
N LEU A 97 -9.20 8.93 -10.86
CA LEU A 97 -9.19 8.05 -9.68
C LEU A 97 -8.77 8.81 -8.42
N ALA A 98 -7.76 9.67 -8.50
CA ALA A 98 -7.34 10.49 -7.37
C ALA A 98 -8.45 11.43 -6.90
N ALA A 99 -9.12 12.14 -7.83
CA ALA A 99 -10.24 13.01 -7.51
C ALA A 99 -11.44 12.22 -6.95
N PHE A 100 -11.72 11.03 -7.50
CA PHE A 100 -12.75 10.14 -7.00
C PHE A 100 -12.50 9.77 -5.53
N PHE A 101 -11.32 9.26 -5.22
CA PHE A 101 -11.02 8.86 -3.85
C PHE A 101 -10.90 10.04 -2.89
N LEU A 102 -10.51 11.23 -3.35
CA LEU A 102 -10.54 12.43 -2.51
C LEU A 102 -11.96 12.85 -2.13
N VAL A 103 -12.92 12.76 -3.04
CA VAL A 103 -14.33 13.14 -2.77
C VAL A 103 -15.06 12.01 -2.04
N PHE A 104 -15.06 10.80 -2.58
CA PHE A 104 -15.76 9.66 -1.99
C PHE A 104 -15.09 9.17 -0.70
N GLY A 105 -13.76 9.11 -0.65
CA GLY A 105 -13.03 8.78 0.56
C GLY A 105 -13.29 9.75 1.70
N TYR A 106 -13.50 11.03 1.39
CA TYR A 106 -13.93 12.02 2.38
C TYR A 106 -15.32 11.67 2.96
N SER A 107 -16.30 11.33 2.10
CA SER A 107 -17.63 10.90 2.56
C SER A 107 -17.52 9.64 3.43
N PHE A 108 -16.83 8.61 2.97
CA PHE A 108 -16.67 7.37 3.74
C PHE A 108 -15.95 7.58 5.08
N ARG A 109 -15.01 8.49 5.15
CA ARG A 109 -14.32 8.81 6.41
C ARG A 109 -15.24 9.38 7.49
N TYR A 110 -16.25 10.16 7.09
CA TYR A 110 -17.13 10.88 8.03
C TYR A 110 -18.47 10.18 8.23
N THR A 111 -19.00 9.49 7.22
CA THR A 111 -20.36 8.90 7.27
C THR A 111 -20.39 7.39 7.08
N ASN A 112 -19.26 6.73 6.78
CA ASN A 112 -19.18 5.33 6.39
C ASN A 112 -20.08 4.96 5.19
N SER A 113 -20.45 5.96 4.38
CA SER A 113 -21.31 5.87 3.21
C SER A 113 -20.99 6.98 2.22
N TRP A 114 -21.69 7.02 1.10
CA TRP A 114 -21.68 8.17 0.19
C TRP A 114 -22.73 9.22 0.49
N ASP A 115 -23.40 9.15 1.64
CA ASP A 115 -24.50 10.04 2.01
C ASP A 115 -24.12 11.51 1.97
N LEU A 116 -22.88 11.85 2.37
CA LEU A 116 -22.41 13.22 2.32
C LEU A 116 -22.44 13.83 0.91
N ILE A 117 -22.32 12.99 -0.13
CA ILE A 117 -22.35 13.42 -1.52
C ILE A 117 -23.79 13.52 -2.04
N PHE A 118 -24.65 12.57 -1.66
CA PHE A 118 -25.99 12.41 -2.19
C PHE A 118 -27.09 12.89 -1.23
N MET A 119 -26.74 13.57 -0.12
CA MET A 119 -27.67 14.07 0.89
C MET A 119 -28.76 14.98 0.30
N ASP A 120 -28.36 15.93 -0.53
CA ASP A 120 -29.27 16.82 -1.27
C ASP A 120 -28.61 17.36 -2.56
N SER A 121 -29.37 18.13 -3.35
CA SER A 121 -28.88 18.70 -4.61
C SER A 121 -27.70 19.67 -4.43
N PHE A 122 -27.60 20.35 -3.29
CA PHE A 122 -26.50 21.24 -2.97
C PHE A 122 -25.21 20.44 -2.74
N HIS A 123 -25.26 19.38 -1.91
CA HIS A 123 -24.09 18.52 -1.64
C HIS A 123 -23.61 17.82 -2.91
N LEU A 124 -24.53 17.38 -3.76
CA LEU A 124 -24.18 16.80 -5.06
C LEU A 124 -23.46 17.81 -5.96
N LEU A 125 -23.99 19.04 -6.08
CA LEU A 125 -23.37 20.10 -6.88
C LEU A 125 -21.98 20.46 -6.37
N ILE A 126 -21.83 20.66 -5.05
CA ILE A 126 -20.54 20.98 -4.42
C ILE A 126 -19.56 19.82 -4.64
N SER A 127 -20.00 18.57 -4.48
CA SER A 127 -19.16 17.39 -4.73
C SER A 127 -18.64 17.34 -6.17
N VAL A 128 -19.46 17.69 -7.15
CA VAL A 128 -19.04 17.79 -8.56
C VAL A 128 -17.99 18.89 -8.76
N VAL A 129 -18.18 20.08 -8.13
CA VAL A 129 -17.21 21.18 -8.21
C VAL A 129 -15.89 20.82 -7.53
N VAL A 130 -15.95 20.20 -6.35
CA VAL A 130 -14.78 19.71 -5.61
C VAL A 130 -14.04 18.63 -6.41
N PHE A 131 -14.78 17.68 -7.00
CA PHE A 131 -14.20 16.69 -7.88
C PHE A 131 -13.45 17.33 -9.06
N ALA A 132 -14.07 18.31 -9.72
CA ALA A 132 -13.43 19.03 -10.83
C ALA A 132 -12.15 19.76 -10.36
N GLY A 133 -12.18 20.36 -9.17
CA GLY A 133 -11.03 21.03 -8.56
C GLY A 133 -9.87 20.05 -8.28
N TYR A 134 -10.14 18.95 -7.61
CA TYR A 134 -9.14 17.90 -7.37
C TYR A 134 -8.63 17.27 -8.67
N TYR A 135 -9.50 17.04 -9.66
CA TYR A 135 -9.10 16.52 -10.96
C TYR A 135 -8.09 17.42 -11.68
N VAL A 136 -8.38 18.73 -11.79
CA VAL A 136 -7.46 19.66 -12.48
C VAL A 136 -6.14 19.79 -11.73
N LEU A 137 -6.18 19.77 -10.40
CA LEU A 137 -4.98 19.78 -9.56
C LEU A 137 -4.14 18.52 -9.77
N ALA A 138 -4.76 17.34 -9.68
CA ALA A 138 -4.10 16.06 -9.87
C ALA A 138 -3.49 15.93 -11.28
N VAL A 139 -4.23 16.31 -12.33
CA VAL A 139 -3.69 16.34 -13.69
C VAL A 139 -2.43 17.18 -13.75
N ARG A 140 -2.44 18.35 -13.13
CA ARG A 140 -1.31 19.28 -13.16
C ARG A 140 -0.09 18.73 -12.42
N LEU A 141 -0.31 18.20 -11.21
CA LEU A 141 0.74 17.57 -10.39
C LEU A 141 1.36 16.37 -11.11
N PHE A 142 0.54 15.47 -11.65
CA PHE A 142 1.02 14.28 -12.36
C PHE A 142 1.79 14.66 -13.62
N GLN A 143 1.31 15.66 -14.37
CA GLN A 143 2.04 16.19 -15.52
C GLN A 143 3.42 16.74 -15.13
N MET A 144 3.50 17.47 -14.03
CA MET A 144 4.76 18.00 -13.54
C MET A 144 5.73 16.88 -13.17
N VAL A 145 5.27 15.90 -12.39
CA VAL A 145 6.09 14.76 -11.96
C VAL A 145 6.60 13.96 -13.16
N ILE A 146 5.73 13.54 -14.06
CA ILE A 146 6.12 12.73 -15.22
C ILE A 146 7.04 13.49 -16.15
N ARG A 147 6.75 14.76 -16.43
CA ARG A 147 7.64 15.61 -17.24
C ARG A 147 9.03 15.72 -16.61
N TYR A 148 9.08 15.95 -15.29
CA TYR A 148 10.36 16.05 -14.59
C TYR A 148 11.14 14.73 -14.67
N LEU A 149 10.50 13.60 -14.43
CA LEU A 149 11.11 12.28 -14.54
C LEU A 149 11.59 11.98 -15.96
N CYS A 150 10.78 12.29 -16.98
CA CYS A 150 11.15 12.11 -18.40
C CYS A 150 12.32 13.02 -18.80
N LYS A 151 12.32 14.29 -18.37
CA LYS A 151 13.44 15.21 -18.61
C LYS A 151 14.73 14.67 -17.98
N LYS A 152 14.67 14.25 -16.72
CA LYS A 152 15.83 13.69 -16.01
C LYS A 152 16.29 12.34 -16.58
N ALA A 153 15.40 11.58 -17.21
CA ALA A 153 15.79 10.36 -17.90
C ALA A 153 16.76 10.62 -19.06
N GLN A 154 16.66 11.76 -19.74
CA GLN A 154 17.50 12.14 -20.88
C GLN A 154 18.83 12.80 -20.47
N GLU A 155 18.94 13.27 -19.23
CA GLU A 155 20.17 13.89 -18.73
C GLU A 155 21.23 12.82 -18.40
N SER A 156 22.47 13.03 -18.84
CA SER A 156 23.62 12.23 -18.39
C SER A 156 24.02 12.62 -16.97
N ASN A 157 24.61 11.69 -16.23
CA ASN A 157 25.24 12.02 -14.96
C ASN A 157 26.41 13.00 -15.21
N THR A 158 26.30 14.20 -14.65
CA THR A 158 27.41 15.17 -14.64
C THR A 158 28.52 14.70 -13.70
N SER A 159 29.72 15.29 -13.82
CA SER A 159 30.86 15.00 -12.95
C SER A 159 30.46 15.09 -11.48
N CYS A 160 30.94 14.14 -10.71
CA CYS A 160 30.46 13.88 -9.36
C CYS A 160 31.54 14.19 -8.33
N GLY A 161 31.14 14.71 -7.17
CA GLY A 161 32.03 14.93 -6.04
C GLY A 161 32.52 13.60 -5.43
N LYS A 162 33.68 13.65 -4.75
CA LYS A 162 34.33 12.49 -4.11
C LYS A 162 33.36 11.62 -3.28
N TRP A 163 32.50 12.23 -2.48
CA TRP A 163 31.55 11.54 -1.61
C TRP A 163 30.46 10.78 -2.38
N THR A 164 29.96 11.36 -3.46
CA THR A 164 28.96 10.70 -4.31
C THR A 164 29.56 9.50 -5.04
N THR A 165 30.80 9.64 -5.54
CA THR A 165 31.53 8.54 -6.17
C THR A 165 31.76 7.40 -5.16
N LEU A 166 32.22 7.73 -3.94
CA LEU A 166 32.45 6.75 -2.90
C LEU A 166 31.15 6.00 -2.55
N LEU A 167 30.06 6.74 -2.33
CA LEU A 167 28.78 6.21 -1.86
C LEU A 167 28.05 5.37 -2.92
N PHE A 168 27.97 5.87 -4.17
CA PHE A 168 27.10 5.27 -5.19
C PHE A 168 27.84 4.59 -6.34
N GLU A 169 29.16 4.75 -6.46
CA GLU A 169 29.94 4.09 -7.52
C GLU A 169 30.90 3.07 -6.94
N THR A 170 31.80 3.48 -6.02
CA THR A 170 32.81 2.57 -5.46
C THR A 170 32.16 1.54 -4.55
N HIS A 171 31.32 1.99 -3.61
CA HIS A 171 30.67 1.14 -2.61
C HIS A 171 29.14 1.18 -2.73
N ALA A 172 28.61 1.01 -3.94
CA ALA A 172 27.18 1.14 -4.22
C ALA A 172 26.26 0.19 -3.44
N PHE A 173 26.78 -0.89 -2.87
CA PHE A 173 26.08 -1.78 -1.95
C PHE A 173 26.32 -1.35 -0.48
N ALA A 174 27.56 -1.28 -0.05
CA ALA A 174 27.92 -1.04 1.33
C ALA A 174 27.74 0.43 1.78
N GLY A 175 27.93 1.39 0.88
CA GLY A 175 27.82 2.82 1.19
C GLY A 175 26.42 3.22 1.64
N PRO A 176 25.37 2.99 0.83
CA PRO A 176 23.99 3.24 1.26
C PRO A 176 23.58 2.44 2.49
N LEU A 177 24.03 1.17 2.60
CA LEU A 177 23.79 0.34 3.78
C LEU A 177 24.27 1.02 5.07
N LEU A 178 25.51 1.48 5.07
CA LEU A 178 26.10 2.15 6.25
C LEU A 178 25.35 3.44 6.61
N VAL A 179 24.99 4.23 5.60
CA VAL A 179 24.20 5.45 5.84
C VAL A 179 22.85 5.11 6.46
N ILE A 180 22.11 4.14 5.92
CA ILE A 180 20.83 3.72 6.47
C ILE A 180 20.99 3.21 7.90
N MET A 181 21.99 2.38 8.18
CA MET A 181 22.25 1.88 9.53
C MET A 181 22.53 3.01 10.52
N ILE A 182 23.29 4.04 10.12
CA ILE A 182 23.56 5.20 10.97
C ILE A 182 22.23 5.93 11.30
N PHE A 183 21.38 6.19 10.30
CA PHE A 183 20.11 6.88 10.52
C PHE A 183 19.10 6.04 11.30
N TRP A 184 19.13 4.71 11.14
CA TRP A 184 18.21 3.80 11.84
C TRP A 184 18.68 3.39 13.22
N SER A 185 19.97 3.54 13.53
CA SER A 185 20.52 3.14 14.85
C SER A 185 19.79 3.78 16.03
N PRO A 186 19.35 5.06 16.03
CA PRO A 186 18.59 5.60 17.16
C PRO A 186 17.21 4.91 17.35
N TYR A 187 16.55 4.49 16.25
CA TYR A 187 15.30 3.76 16.31
C TYR A 187 15.53 2.34 16.85
N ILE A 188 16.56 1.65 16.37
CA ILE A 188 16.94 0.32 16.85
C ILE A 188 17.26 0.35 18.34
N LEU A 189 18.01 1.36 18.80
CA LEU A 189 18.32 1.55 20.23
C LEU A 189 17.08 1.88 21.06
N ALA A 190 16.20 2.77 20.56
CA ALA A 190 14.97 3.14 21.26
C ALA A 190 14.05 1.93 21.45
N LYS A 191 13.93 1.08 20.44
CA LYS A 191 13.07 -0.11 20.44
C LYS A 191 13.77 -1.40 20.86
N PHE A 192 15.05 -1.34 21.27
CA PHE A 192 15.77 -2.55 21.70
C PHE A 192 14.98 -3.34 22.77
N PRO A 193 14.87 -4.66 22.65
CA PRO A 193 15.48 -5.60 21.68
C PRO A 193 14.67 -5.79 20.40
N GLY A 194 13.67 -5.03 20.16
CA GLY A 194 12.67 -5.03 19.09
C GLY A 194 11.29 -4.74 19.68
N ALA A 195 10.33 -4.34 18.86
CA ALA A 195 8.92 -4.29 19.24
C ALA A 195 8.24 -5.60 18.86
N SER A 196 7.19 -5.99 19.58
CA SER A 196 6.36 -7.15 19.26
C SER A 196 4.95 -6.72 18.87
N MET A 197 4.29 -7.55 18.08
CA MET A 197 2.85 -7.52 17.83
C MET A 197 2.19 -8.68 18.57
N PRO A 198 0.86 -8.65 18.80
CA PRO A 198 0.13 -9.79 19.38
C PRO A 198 0.37 -11.09 18.62
N GLU A 199 0.51 -11.00 17.28
CA GLU A 199 0.79 -12.15 16.42
C GLU A 199 2.16 -12.77 16.71
N THR A 200 3.19 -11.97 17.01
CA THR A 200 4.54 -12.45 17.36
C THR A 200 4.48 -13.38 18.57
N LEU A 201 3.72 -13.00 19.61
CA LEU A 201 3.54 -13.82 20.79
C LEU A 201 2.70 -15.07 20.51
N ALA A 202 1.67 -14.94 19.65
CA ALA A 202 0.86 -16.07 19.25
C ALA A 202 1.69 -17.12 18.50
N GLU A 203 2.58 -16.71 17.59
CA GLU A 203 3.51 -17.60 16.90
C GLU A 203 4.47 -18.31 17.88
N MET A 204 5.04 -17.58 18.85
CA MET A 204 5.89 -18.17 19.89
C MET A 204 5.14 -19.20 20.72
N ARG A 205 3.89 -18.93 21.08
CA ARG A 205 3.02 -19.87 21.81
C ARG A 205 2.73 -21.12 21.00
N GLN A 206 2.35 -20.97 19.73
CA GLN A 206 2.09 -22.11 18.84
C GLN A 206 3.28 -23.07 18.77
N PHE A 207 4.49 -22.54 18.61
CA PHE A 207 5.69 -23.36 18.58
C PHE A 207 5.96 -24.04 19.93
N TYR A 208 5.79 -23.32 21.04
CA TYR A 208 6.03 -23.86 22.38
C TYR A 208 5.11 -25.01 22.74
N TRP A 209 3.83 -24.91 22.37
CA TRP A 209 2.84 -25.95 22.64
C TRP A 209 2.73 -27.00 21.55
N GLY A 210 3.47 -26.88 20.47
CA GLY A 210 3.39 -27.80 19.33
C GLY A 210 2.05 -27.71 18.57
N THR A 211 1.35 -26.58 18.66
CA THR A 211 0.04 -26.33 18.03
C THR A 211 0.16 -25.42 16.81
N ILE A 212 1.20 -25.64 16.00
CA ILE A 212 1.44 -24.84 14.80
C ILE A 212 0.28 -25.04 13.83
N ASN A 213 -0.35 -23.95 13.43
CA ASN A 213 -1.36 -23.90 12.36
C ASN A 213 -0.96 -22.89 11.29
N ASN A 214 -1.59 -22.98 10.13
CA ASN A 214 -1.25 -22.13 8.97
C ASN A 214 -1.91 -20.73 9.01
N TYR A 215 -2.49 -20.32 10.13
CA TYR A 215 -2.94 -18.93 10.33
C TYR A 215 -1.73 -17.97 10.32
N TYR A 216 -0.68 -18.34 11.04
CA TYR A 216 0.63 -17.70 10.91
C TYR A 216 1.52 -18.58 10.05
N PRO A 217 2.27 -17.99 9.07
CA PRO A 217 3.13 -18.78 8.19
C PRO A 217 4.14 -19.61 8.99
N PRO A 218 4.09 -20.95 8.95
CA PRO A 218 4.96 -21.81 9.77
C PRO A 218 6.45 -21.56 9.57
N LEU A 219 6.87 -21.10 8.40
CA LEU A 219 8.26 -20.72 8.15
C LEU A 219 8.73 -19.61 9.09
N HIS A 220 7.91 -18.57 9.28
CA HIS A 220 8.25 -17.47 10.19
C HIS A 220 8.18 -17.92 11.65
N THR A 221 7.12 -18.66 12.02
CA THR A 221 6.94 -19.21 13.38
C THR A 221 8.14 -20.05 13.80
N ILE A 222 8.65 -20.92 12.93
CA ILE A 222 9.84 -21.75 13.19
C ILE A 222 11.10 -20.89 13.28
N MET A 223 11.31 -19.97 12.34
CA MET A 223 12.47 -19.06 12.33
C MET A 223 12.53 -18.23 13.61
N LEU A 224 11.43 -17.59 13.99
CA LEU A 224 11.29 -16.79 15.19
C LEU A 224 11.65 -17.62 16.44
N SER A 225 11.04 -18.79 16.56
CA SER A 225 11.16 -19.61 17.75
C SER A 225 12.53 -20.28 17.88
N LEU A 226 13.15 -20.70 16.79
CA LEU A 226 14.52 -21.22 16.81
C LEU A 226 15.53 -20.18 17.30
N LEU A 227 15.42 -18.92 16.88
CA LEU A 227 16.27 -17.84 17.37
C LEU A 227 15.97 -17.49 18.82
N MET A 228 14.71 -17.59 19.27
CA MET A 228 14.36 -17.47 20.68
C MET A 228 15.01 -18.57 21.52
N GLN A 229 14.99 -19.83 21.05
CA GLN A 229 15.65 -20.95 21.73
C GLN A 229 17.19 -20.78 21.73
N LEU A 230 17.78 -20.31 20.63
CA LEU A 230 19.21 -20.00 20.58
C LEU A 230 19.57 -18.94 21.62
N GLY A 231 18.77 -17.88 21.74
CA GLY A 231 18.95 -16.86 22.78
C GLY A 231 18.86 -17.45 24.18
N ASN A 232 17.90 -18.32 24.44
CA ASN A 232 17.76 -19.01 25.71
C ASN A 232 18.98 -19.89 26.03
N LEU A 233 19.49 -20.63 25.05
CA LEU A 233 20.72 -21.42 25.19
C LEU A 233 21.94 -20.55 25.52
N LEU A 234 21.94 -19.31 25.06
CA LEU A 234 22.95 -18.29 25.38
C LEU A 234 22.63 -17.51 26.68
N GLY A 235 21.61 -17.90 27.42
CA GLY A 235 21.24 -17.37 28.73
C GLY A 235 20.27 -16.17 28.68
N SER A 236 19.66 -15.82 27.53
CA SER A 236 18.75 -14.66 27.45
C SER A 236 17.74 -14.73 26.32
N TYR A 237 16.44 -14.76 26.62
CA TYR A 237 15.37 -14.58 25.65
C TYR A 237 15.39 -13.19 25.00
N THR A 238 15.81 -12.16 25.73
CA THR A 238 16.05 -10.81 25.18
C THR A 238 17.06 -10.85 24.02
N LEU A 239 18.14 -11.65 24.16
CA LEU A 239 19.11 -11.86 23.08
C LEU A 239 18.47 -12.58 21.89
N GLY A 240 17.67 -13.63 22.14
CA GLY A 240 16.96 -14.36 21.08
C GLY A 240 16.02 -13.46 20.27
N PHE A 241 15.29 -12.59 20.96
CA PHE A 241 14.42 -11.61 20.32
C PHE A 241 15.21 -10.59 19.48
N PHE A 242 16.33 -10.10 20.02
CA PHE A 242 17.22 -9.21 19.28
C PHE A 242 17.86 -9.88 18.05
N LEU A 243 18.20 -11.17 18.12
CA LEU A 243 18.70 -11.92 16.96
C LEU A 243 17.67 -12.00 15.83
N ASN A 244 16.36 -12.15 16.16
CA ASN A 244 15.29 -12.06 15.17
C ASN A 244 15.25 -10.68 14.50
N LEU A 245 15.32 -9.61 15.29
CA LEU A 245 15.40 -8.25 14.76
C LEU A 245 16.60 -8.08 13.82
N VAL A 246 17.79 -8.55 14.21
CA VAL A 246 19.00 -8.45 13.39
C VAL A 246 18.84 -9.22 12.08
N LEU A 247 18.27 -10.43 12.11
CA LEU A 247 18.07 -11.24 10.91
C LEU A 247 17.12 -10.56 9.92
N GLN A 248 15.95 -10.09 10.38
CA GLN A 248 14.99 -9.42 9.50
C GLN A 248 15.53 -8.10 8.93
N LEU A 249 16.28 -7.32 9.75
CA LEU A 249 16.96 -6.11 9.28
C LEU A 249 18.04 -6.45 8.24
N ALA A 250 18.82 -7.51 8.44
CA ALA A 250 19.82 -7.94 7.47
C ALA A 250 19.18 -8.30 6.12
N MET A 251 18.05 -9.00 6.12
CA MET A 251 17.30 -9.31 4.90
C MET A 251 16.83 -8.03 4.19
N LEU A 252 16.16 -7.12 4.91
CA LEU A 252 15.61 -5.91 4.34
C LEU A 252 16.68 -4.94 3.84
N LEU A 253 17.70 -4.69 4.65
CA LEU A 253 18.80 -3.79 4.28
C LEU A 253 19.62 -4.33 3.11
N SER A 254 19.76 -5.66 3.00
CA SER A 254 20.36 -6.30 1.82
C SER A 254 19.53 -6.06 0.56
N ALA A 255 18.19 -6.10 0.66
CA ALA A 255 17.31 -5.79 -0.46
C ALA A 255 17.45 -4.33 -0.91
N PHE A 256 17.48 -3.38 0.04
CA PHE A 256 17.71 -1.96 -0.29
C PHE A 256 19.08 -1.73 -0.92
N SER A 257 20.12 -2.32 -0.35
CA SER A 257 21.49 -2.21 -0.89
C SER A 257 21.60 -2.78 -2.31
N TYR A 258 20.92 -3.88 -2.56
CA TYR A 258 20.81 -4.45 -3.91
C TYR A 258 20.09 -3.48 -4.86
N GLY A 259 19.03 -2.81 -4.41
CA GLY A 259 18.35 -1.75 -5.17
C GLY A 259 19.29 -0.62 -5.58
N PHE A 260 20.14 -0.11 -4.67
CA PHE A 260 21.16 0.90 -5.01
C PHE A 260 22.21 0.38 -6.00
N LEU A 261 22.62 -0.88 -5.86
CA LEU A 261 23.51 -1.53 -6.82
C LEU A 261 22.88 -1.58 -8.21
N LEU A 262 21.58 -1.87 -8.31
CA LEU A 262 20.85 -1.85 -9.58
C LEU A 262 20.69 -0.44 -10.13
N MET A 263 20.39 0.56 -9.28
CA MET A 263 20.34 1.96 -9.72
C MET A 263 21.69 2.43 -10.31
N LYS A 264 22.83 1.93 -9.78
CA LYS A 264 24.16 2.14 -10.41
C LYS A 264 24.23 1.48 -11.78
N ARG A 265 23.86 0.20 -11.91
CA ARG A 265 23.85 -0.55 -13.18
C ARG A 265 22.94 0.11 -14.23
N TRP A 266 21.80 0.63 -13.80
CA TRP A 266 20.85 1.37 -14.65
C TRP A 266 21.30 2.78 -14.98
N LYS A 267 22.45 3.21 -14.45
CA LYS A 267 22.96 4.59 -14.59
C LYS A 267 21.95 5.64 -14.16
N THR A 268 21.12 5.31 -13.15
CA THR A 268 20.12 6.26 -12.60
C THR A 268 20.83 7.55 -12.15
N PRO A 269 20.29 8.75 -12.46
CA PRO A 269 20.89 10.01 -12.03
C PRO A 269 21.07 10.06 -10.51
N TYR A 270 22.17 10.66 -10.05
CA TYR A 270 22.50 10.72 -8.62
C TYR A 270 21.41 11.34 -7.77
N LEU A 271 20.68 12.31 -8.31
CA LEU A 271 19.55 12.92 -7.63
C LEU A 271 18.53 11.87 -7.15
N PHE A 272 18.17 10.89 -7.99
CA PHE A 272 17.21 9.86 -7.63
C PHE A 272 17.79 8.85 -6.64
N ARG A 273 19.10 8.60 -6.69
CA ARG A 273 19.78 7.76 -5.68
C ARG A 273 19.80 8.46 -4.33
N TYR A 274 20.05 9.77 -4.28
CA TYR A 274 19.96 10.57 -3.06
C TYR A 274 18.52 10.68 -2.55
N LEU A 275 17.54 10.88 -3.44
CA LEU A 275 16.14 10.89 -3.05
C LEU A 275 15.70 9.55 -2.47
N ALA A 276 16.08 8.43 -3.10
CA ALA A 276 15.79 7.09 -2.58
C ALA A 276 16.41 6.89 -1.20
N LEU A 277 17.69 7.25 -1.02
CA LEU A 277 18.37 7.15 0.26
C LEU A 277 17.73 8.07 1.30
N GLY A 278 17.40 9.31 0.93
CA GLY A 278 16.72 10.28 1.80
C GLY A 278 15.35 9.80 2.27
N ILE A 279 14.53 9.24 1.35
CA ILE A 279 13.22 8.66 1.70
C ILE A 279 13.42 7.53 2.71
N ILE A 280 14.32 6.58 2.47
CA ILE A 280 14.57 5.44 3.38
C ILE A 280 15.08 5.91 4.74
N CYS A 281 15.93 6.94 4.78
CA CYS A 281 16.54 7.43 6.02
C CYS A 281 15.63 8.36 6.83
N MET A 282 14.84 9.23 6.15
CA MET A 282 14.12 10.33 6.79
C MET A 282 12.63 10.05 7.01
N THR A 283 12.02 9.16 6.23
CA THR A 283 10.63 8.74 6.44
C THR A 283 10.61 7.73 7.58
N GLN A 284 10.01 8.11 8.69
CA GLN A 284 10.07 7.33 9.93
C GLN A 284 9.33 5.99 9.85
N PHE A 285 8.39 5.83 8.94
CA PHE A 285 7.70 4.56 8.70
C PHE A 285 8.70 3.41 8.47
N PHE A 286 9.77 3.64 7.69
CA PHE A 286 10.75 2.61 7.37
C PHE A 286 11.45 2.04 8.62
N PRO A 287 12.16 2.86 9.46
CA PRO A 287 12.81 2.32 10.65
C PRO A 287 11.82 1.86 11.72
N MET A 288 10.65 2.51 11.82
CA MET A 288 9.67 2.19 12.85
C MET A 288 9.05 0.82 12.66
N GLU A 289 8.57 0.51 11.45
CA GLU A 289 8.02 -0.82 11.13
C GLU A 289 9.14 -1.88 11.10
N SER A 290 10.30 -1.55 10.53
CA SER A 290 11.41 -2.51 10.43
C SER A 290 11.96 -2.97 11.79
N THR A 291 11.68 -2.23 12.86
CA THR A 291 12.08 -2.60 14.23
C THR A 291 11.02 -3.39 15.00
N VAL A 292 9.90 -3.70 14.37
CA VAL A 292 8.91 -4.66 14.87
C VAL A 292 9.31 -6.06 14.42
N VAL A 293 9.38 -7.01 15.34
CA VAL A 293 9.70 -8.41 15.03
C VAL A 293 8.42 -9.10 14.59
N GLU A 294 8.24 -9.25 13.28
CA GLU A 294 7.04 -9.81 12.68
C GLU A 294 7.31 -10.39 11.27
N LYS A 295 6.42 -11.24 10.80
CA LYS A 295 6.49 -11.90 9.47
C LYS A 295 6.50 -10.91 8.29
N ASP A 296 5.93 -9.74 8.47
CA ASP A 296 5.75 -8.77 7.38
C ASP A 296 7.07 -8.13 6.91
N ILE A 297 8.10 -8.08 7.77
CA ILE A 297 9.41 -7.52 7.40
C ILE A 297 10.22 -8.46 6.49
N PRO A 298 10.45 -9.75 6.83
CA PRO A 298 11.12 -10.66 5.90
C PRO A 298 10.30 -10.88 4.62
N TYR A 299 8.97 -10.91 4.70
CA TYR A 299 8.10 -10.90 3.51
C TYR A 299 8.36 -9.69 2.62
N THR A 300 8.34 -8.48 3.18
CA THR A 300 8.61 -7.24 2.45
C THR A 300 10.00 -7.23 1.82
N ALA A 301 11.01 -7.70 2.54
CA ALA A 301 12.37 -7.85 1.99
C ALA A 301 12.37 -8.75 0.74
N CYS A 302 11.67 -9.89 0.80
CA CYS A 302 11.51 -10.80 -0.34
C CYS A 302 10.77 -10.12 -1.51
N VAL A 303 9.70 -9.36 -1.25
CA VAL A 303 8.97 -8.66 -2.32
C VAL A 303 9.83 -7.56 -2.95
N VAL A 304 10.61 -6.79 -2.18
CA VAL A 304 11.55 -5.80 -2.72
C VAL A 304 12.58 -6.49 -3.63
N PHE A 305 13.18 -7.60 -3.18
CA PHE A 305 14.08 -8.39 -4.03
C PHE A 305 13.37 -8.91 -5.29
N LEU A 306 12.13 -9.41 -5.16
CA LEU A 306 11.35 -9.94 -6.29
C LEU A 306 11.15 -8.85 -7.37
N VAL A 307 10.70 -7.66 -6.99
CA VAL A 307 10.53 -6.51 -7.90
C VAL A 307 11.85 -6.16 -8.62
N LEU A 308 12.95 -6.09 -7.87
CA LEU A 308 14.27 -5.76 -8.41
C LEU A 308 14.79 -6.86 -9.35
N LEU A 309 14.62 -8.13 -9.00
CA LEU A 309 15.02 -9.26 -9.84
C LEU A 309 14.14 -9.37 -11.10
N LEU A 310 12.85 -9.06 -11.00
CA LEU A 310 11.95 -8.99 -12.17
C LEU A 310 12.34 -7.84 -13.10
N ALA A 311 12.78 -6.70 -12.57
CA ALA A 311 13.31 -5.60 -13.39
C ALA A 311 14.58 -6.00 -14.16
N GLU A 312 15.49 -6.74 -13.53
CA GLU A 312 16.67 -7.31 -14.21
C GLU A 312 16.28 -8.42 -15.19
N LEU A 313 15.28 -9.25 -14.86
CA LEU A 313 14.74 -10.27 -15.77
C LEU A 313 14.19 -9.64 -17.05
N VAL A 314 13.38 -8.57 -16.93
CA VAL A 314 12.84 -7.83 -18.10
C VAL A 314 13.98 -7.36 -19.01
N ARG A 315 15.07 -6.89 -18.44
CA ARG A 315 16.25 -6.44 -19.18
C ARG A 315 16.96 -7.62 -19.87
N THR A 316 17.24 -8.69 -19.13
CA THR A 316 17.89 -9.90 -19.67
C THR A 316 17.10 -10.50 -20.85
N ILE A 317 15.76 -10.58 -20.71
CA ILE A 317 14.88 -11.06 -21.79
C ILE A 317 14.94 -10.13 -23.00
N LYS A 318 14.89 -8.81 -22.78
CA LYS A 318 14.97 -7.80 -23.86
C LYS A 318 16.26 -7.94 -24.65
N ASP A 319 17.39 -8.13 -23.95
CA ASP A 319 18.70 -8.29 -24.57
C ASP A 319 18.86 -9.69 -25.21
N SER A 320 17.79 -10.50 -25.19
CA SER A 320 17.75 -11.86 -25.71
C SER A 320 18.79 -12.81 -25.13
N GLU A 321 19.14 -12.61 -23.85
CA GLU A 321 20.07 -13.48 -23.12
C GLU A 321 19.33 -14.53 -22.26
N PRO A 322 19.90 -15.71 -22.02
CA PRO A 322 19.36 -16.66 -21.05
C PRO A 322 19.62 -16.16 -19.62
N LEU A 323 18.73 -16.48 -18.69
CA LEU A 323 18.95 -16.18 -17.29
C LEU A 323 20.20 -16.90 -16.77
N SER A 324 21.03 -16.17 -16.04
CA SER A 324 22.19 -16.75 -15.36
C SER A 324 21.75 -17.66 -14.20
N LYS A 325 22.59 -18.60 -13.80
CA LYS A 325 22.32 -19.50 -12.65
C LYS A 325 22.04 -18.69 -11.37
N LYS A 326 22.72 -17.55 -11.17
CA LYS A 326 22.52 -16.68 -10.01
C LYS A 326 21.13 -16.00 -10.03
N GLN A 327 20.68 -15.56 -11.21
CA GLN A 327 19.34 -14.98 -11.35
C GLN A 327 18.25 -16.03 -11.09
N ILE A 328 18.40 -17.24 -11.65
CA ILE A 328 17.46 -18.35 -11.43
C ILE A 328 17.40 -18.70 -9.94
N ALA A 329 18.54 -18.93 -9.29
CA ALA A 329 18.61 -19.26 -7.87
C ALA A 329 18.02 -18.12 -6.99
N GLY A 330 18.33 -16.86 -7.33
CA GLY A 330 17.77 -15.70 -6.64
C GLY A 330 16.26 -15.61 -6.75
N LEU A 331 15.70 -15.80 -7.95
CA LEU A 331 14.25 -15.83 -8.18
C LEU A 331 13.57 -16.97 -7.42
N ILE A 332 14.13 -18.19 -7.46
CA ILE A 332 13.61 -19.34 -6.71
C ILE A 332 13.56 -19.01 -5.21
N LEU A 333 14.70 -18.60 -4.64
CA LEU A 333 14.79 -18.29 -3.21
C LEU A 333 13.80 -17.21 -2.79
N VAL A 334 13.70 -16.13 -3.56
CA VAL A 334 12.85 -14.99 -3.25
C VAL A 334 11.37 -15.35 -3.41
N CYS A 335 11.00 -16.15 -4.43
CA CYS A 335 9.62 -16.65 -4.57
C CYS A 335 9.22 -17.55 -3.38
N LEU A 336 10.11 -18.45 -2.96
CA LEU A 336 9.89 -19.31 -1.79
C LEU A 336 9.73 -18.47 -0.51
N GLY A 337 10.58 -17.46 -0.31
CA GLY A 337 10.47 -16.55 0.83
C GLY A 337 9.18 -15.71 0.79
N THR A 338 8.81 -15.18 -0.39
CA THR A 338 7.58 -14.40 -0.55
C THR A 338 6.34 -15.20 -0.14
N ALA A 339 6.21 -16.45 -0.58
CA ALA A 339 5.07 -17.30 -0.22
C ALA A 339 5.22 -17.98 1.14
N GLY A 340 6.46 -18.13 1.64
CA GLY A 340 6.74 -18.79 2.92
C GLY A 340 6.55 -17.87 4.13
N PHE A 341 6.79 -16.54 3.98
CA PHE A 341 6.58 -15.58 5.06
C PHE A 341 5.17 -15.00 5.12
N ARG A 342 4.39 -15.09 4.04
CA ARG A 342 2.95 -14.76 4.02
C ARG A 342 2.20 -15.66 3.05
N ASN A 343 1.05 -16.16 3.48
CA ASN A 343 0.23 -17.07 2.66
C ASN A 343 -0.24 -16.41 1.37
N GLU A 344 -0.57 -15.12 1.41
CA GLU A 344 -0.98 -14.33 0.22
C GLU A 344 0.17 -14.13 -0.78
N GLY A 345 1.41 -14.32 -0.34
CA GLY A 345 2.60 -14.21 -1.18
C GLY A 345 2.58 -15.14 -2.39
N ILE A 346 1.83 -16.26 -2.32
CA ILE A 346 1.65 -17.16 -3.47
C ILE A 346 0.99 -16.43 -4.65
N TYR A 347 0.04 -15.54 -4.41
CA TYR A 347 -0.62 -14.78 -5.50
C TYR A 347 0.35 -13.84 -6.20
N LEU A 348 1.26 -13.21 -5.43
CA LEU A 348 2.31 -12.35 -5.99
C LEU A 348 3.24 -13.18 -6.89
N VAL A 349 3.64 -14.36 -6.43
CA VAL A 349 4.52 -15.27 -7.18
C VAL A 349 3.84 -15.77 -8.45
N LEU A 350 2.58 -16.24 -8.38
CA LEU A 350 1.84 -16.78 -9.52
C LEU A 350 1.63 -15.72 -10.61
N VAL A 351 1.15 -14.52 -10.24
CA VAL A 351 0.94 -13.44 -11.22
C VAL A 351 2.26 -12.97 -11.83
N SER A 352 3.32 -12.90 -11.04
CA SER A 352 4.66 -12.56 -11.54
C SER A 352 5.19 -13.63 -12.49
N ALA A 353 4.97 -14.91 -12.20
CA ALA A 353 5.32 -16.02 -13.07
C ALA A 353 4.59 -15.93 -14.41
N VAL A 354 3.26 -15.74 -14.39
CA VAL A 354 2.46 -15.59 -15.61
C VAL A 354 2.92 -14.38 -16.42
N ALA A 355 3.14 -13.23 -15.77
CA ALA A 355 3.61 -12.02 -16.45
C ALA A 355 5.00 -12.20 -17.09
N ALA A 356 5.95 -12.82 -16.37
CA ALA A 356 7.30 -13.10 -16.87
C ALA A 356 7.29 -14.10 -18.03
N ILE A 357 6.49 -15.16 -17.93
CA ILE A 357 6.32 -16.17 -18.96
C ILE A 357 5.68 -15.55 -20.21
N ALA A 358 4.61 -14.79 -20.07
CA ALA A 358 3.94 -14.12 -21.19
C ALA A 358 4.87 -13.13 -21.90
N TYR A 359 5.63 -12.33 -21.13
CA TYR A 359 6.63 -11.42 -21.69
C TYR A 359 7.75 -12.18 -22.41
N GLY A 360 8.31 -13.20 -21.78
CA GLY A 360 9.32 -14.05 -22.42
C GLY A 360 8.82 -14.66 -23.73
N TRP A 361 7.56 -15.13 -23.75
CA TRP A 361 6.93 -15.65 -24.98
C TRP A 361 6.85 -14.59 -26.08
N SER A 362 6.48 -13.38 -25.75
CA SER A 362 6.33 -12.29 -26.72
C SER A 362 7.66 -11.84 -27.36
N VAL A 363 8.80 -12.02 -26.65
CA VAL A 363 10.11 -11.55 -27.09
C VAL A 363 10.96 -12.68 -27.71
N ILE A 364 11.00 -13.84 -27.07
CA ILE A 364 11.88 -14.94 -27.46
C ILE A 364 11.28 -15.78 -28.59
N GLY A 365 9.96 -15.84 -28.70
CA GLY A 365 9.25 -16.70 -29.66
C GLY A 365 9.48 -18.18 -29.40
N LYS A 366 9.11 -19.03 -30.37
CA LYS A 366 9.24 -20.50 -30.26
C LYS A 366 10.65 -21.04 -30.54
N GLU A 367 11.54 -20.21 -31.09
CA GLU A 367 12.79 -20.68 -31.69
C GLU A 367 13.94 -20.92 -30.70
N ASN A 368 13.88 -20.39 -29.47
CA ASN A 368 14.98 -20.49 -28.51
C ASN A 368 14.62 -21.20 -27.21
N LEU A 369 14.49 -22.53 -27.31
CA LEU A 369 14.10 -23.41 -26.21
C LEU A 369 14.97 -23.26 -24.94
N LYS A 370 16.28 -22.98 -25.10
CA LYS A 370 17.21 -22.84 -23.95
C LYS A 370 16.88 -21.63 -23.09
N LYS A 371 16.52 -20.51 -23.71
CA LYS A 371 16.14 -19.29 -22.99
C LYS A 371 14.80 -19.47 -22.28
N TRP A 372 13.85 -20.12 -22.95
CA TRP A 372 12.57 -20.49 -22.39
C TRP A 372 12.70 -21.37 -21.14
N LYS A 373 13.53 -22.42 -21.23
CA LYS A 373 13.79 -23.32 -20.10
C LYS A 373 14.27 -22.55 -18.87
N SER A 374 15.12 -21.52 -19.04
CA SER A 374 15.62 -20.75 -17.89
C SER A 374 14.53 -19.96 -17.16
N ILE A 375 13.56 -19.38 -17.90
CA ILE A 375 12.41 -18.68 -17.31
C ILE A 375 11.45 -19.65 -16.64
N LEU A 376 11.11 -20.76 -17.33
CA LEU A 376 10.24 -21.79 -16.77
C LEU A 376 10.82 -22.37 -15.48
N VAL A 377 12.12 -22.70 -15.46
CA VAL A 377 12.79 -23.24 -14.27
C VAL A 377 12.74 -22.24 -13.11
N ALA A 378 12.97 -20.95 -13.39
CA ALA A 378 12.98 -19.90 -12.36
C ALA A 378 11.62 -19.73 -11.65
N PHE A 379 10.50 -20.04 -12.32
CA PHE A 379 9.16 -19.87 -11.76
C PHE A 379 8.43 -21.19 -11.49
N LEU A 380 8.61 -22.23 -12.33
CA LEU A 380 7.92 -23.49 -12.13
C LEU A 380 8.43 -24.21 -10.87
N ILE A 381 9.75 -24.20 -10.65
CA ILE A 381 10.33 -24.83 -9.46
C ILE A 381 9.75 -24.23 -8.17
N PRO A 382 9.80 -22.91 -7.91
CA PRO A 382 9.25 -22.37 -6.67
C PRO A 382 7.74 -22.58 -6.56
N VAL A 383 6.97 -22.51 -7.65
CA VAL A 383 5.52 -22.78 -7.61
C VAL A 383 5.24 -24.22 -7.18
N VAL A 384 5.94 -25.22 -7.77
CA VAL A 384 5.78 -26.62 -7.39
C VAL A 384 6.21 -26.85 -5.93
N LEU A 385 7.32 -26.25 -5.50
CA LEU A 385 7.79 -26.37 -4.12
C LEU A 385 6.82 -25.72 -3.12
N ILE A 386 6.26 -24.54 -3.45
CA ILE A 386 5.27 -23.86 -2.60
C ILE A 386 3.98 -24.70 -2.47
N LEU A 387 3.48 -25.23 -3.59
CA LEU A 387 2.30 -26.10 -3.57
C LEU A 387 2.58 -27.40 -2.81
N GLY A 388 3.76 -28.02 -3.00
CA GLY A 388 4.20 -29.18 -2.25
C GLY A 388 4.33 -28.88 -0.75
N TYR A 389 4.86 -27.73 -0.39
CA TYR A 389 4.94 -27.27 0.99
C TYR A 389 3.53 -27.13 1.60
N GLN A 390 2.63 -26.36 0.95
CA GLN A 390 1.31 -26.07 1.50
C GLN A 390 0.35 -27.25 1.48
N LYS A 391 0.38 -28.10 0.43
CA LYS A 391 -0.64 -29.15 0.23
C LYS A 391 -0.16 -30.55 0.62
N VAL A 392 1.15 -30.75 0.79
CA VAL A 392 1.72 -32.06 1.15
C VAL A 392 2.48 -31.97 2.49
N LEU A 393 3.48 -31.08 2.58
CA LEU A 393 4.36 -31.04 3.75
C LEU A 393 3.63 -30.56 5.01
N LEU A 394 2.91 -29.45 4.96
CA LEU A 394 2.21 -28.91 6.13
C LEU A 394 1.15 -29.90 6.67
N PRO A 395 0.26 -30.49 5.85
CA PRO A 395 -0.68 -31.50 6.31
C PRO A 395 0.03 -32.76 6.88
N ALA A 396 1.12 -33.22 6.24
CA ALA A 396 1.88 -34.37 6.73
C ALA A 396 2.55 -34.11 8.09
N CYS A 397 2.84 -32.84 8.41
CA CYS A 397 3.34 -32.40 9.72
C CYS A 397 2.22 -32.12 10.73
N GLY A 398 0.96 -32.34 10.40
CA GLY A 398 -0.18 -32.07 11.28
C GLY A 398 -0.52 -30.58 11.42
N VAL A 399 -0.05 -29.72 10.51
CA VAL A 399 -0.36 -28.30 10.48
C VAL A 399 -1.74 -28.10 9.87
N GLU A 400 -2.67 -27.60 10.68
CA GLU A 400 -4.04 -27.35 10.24
C GLU A 400 -4.12 -26.14 9.29
N ASP A 401 -4.99 -26.26 8.27
CA ASP A 401 -5.31 -25.14 7.37
C ASP A 401 -6.28 -24.18 8.09
N ASN A 402 -6.11 -22.89 7.84
CA ASN A 402 -6.95 -21.84 8.44
C ASN A 402 -8.33 -21.69 7.76
N GLY A 403 -8.60 -22.46 6.73
CA GLY A 403 -9.82 -22.36 5.93
C GLY A 403 -9.87 -21.08 5.07
N PRO A 404 -11.00 -20.86 4.37
CA PRO A 404 -11.13 -19.77 3.39
C PRO A 404 -11.51 -18.41 4.00
N LYS A 405 -11.68 -18.28 5.31
CA LYS A 405 -12.27 -17.09 5.97
C LYS A 405 -11.62 -15.77 5.61
N GLU A 406 -10.29 -15.75 5.39
CA GLU A 406 -9.58 -14.53 4.99
C GLU A 406 -9.94 -14.10 3.55
N ALA A 407 -10.10 -15.05 2.64
CA ALA A 407 -10.49 -14.80 1.26
C ALA A 407 -11.97 -14.40 1.12
N LEU A 408 -12.79 -14.66 2.15
CA LEU A 408 -14.22 -14.39 2.18
C LEU A 408 -14.59 -13.11 2.93
N SER A 409 -13.61 -12.29 3.28
CA SER A 409 -13.82 -11.04 4.02
C SER A 409 -14.82 -10.09 3.33
N ILE A 410 -14.76 -9.95 2.00
CA ILE A 410 -15.68 -9.07 1.26
C ILE A 410 -17.14 -9.57 1.35
N PRO A 411 -17.49 -10.79 0.94
CA PRO A 411 -18.88 -11.26 1.03
C PRO A 411 -19.39 -11.27 2.48
N PHE A 412 -18.55 -11.59 3.45
CA PHE A 412 -18.94 -11.56 4.87
C PHE A 412 -19.30 -10.15 5.35
N GLN A 413 -18.48 -9.16 5.03
CA GLN A 413 -18.75 -7.76 5.36
C GLN A 413 -20.00 -7.21 4.64
N GLN A 414 -20.18 -7.60 3.38
CA GLN A 414 -21.37 -7.20 2.62
C GLN A 414 -22.65 -7.77 3.23
N THR A 415 -22.64 -9.05 3.64
CA THR A 415 -23.77 -9.69 4.32
C THR A 415 -24.02 -9.04 5.68
N ALA A 416 -22.98 -8.79 6.48
CA ALA A 416 -23.13 -8.17 7.79
C ALA A 416 -23.75 -6.77 7.70
N ARG A 417 -23.29 -5.95 6.74
CA ARG A 417 -23.88 -4.63 6.48
C ARG A 417 -25.33 -4.76 6.00
N TYR A 418 -25.63 -5.74 5.13
CA TYR A 418 -26.99 -5.99 4.66
C TYR A 418 -27.92 -6.32 5.84
N VAL A 419 -27.50 -7.23 6.71
CA VAL A 419 -28.30 -7.62 7.91
C VAL A 419 -28.50 -6.42 8.83
N ARG A 420 -27.49 -5.56 9.01
CA ARG A 420 -27.60 -4.34 9.81
C ARG A 420 -28.61 -3.33 9.21
N ASP A 421 -28.53 -3.08 7.90
CA ASP A 421 -29.27 -1.99 7.27
C ASP A 421 -30.64 -2.44 6.76
N TYR A 422 -30.78 -3.72 6.37
CA TYR A 422 -31.97 -4.32 5.75
C TYR A 422 -32.41 -5.63 6.44
N GLY A 423 -32.14 -5.78 7.74
CA GLY A 423 -32.46 -7.01 8.50
C GLY A 423 -33.94 -7.42 8.44
N ALA A 424 -34.86 -6.43 8.31
CA ALA A 424 -36.30 -6.71 8.15
C ALA A 424 -36.66 -7.38 6.80
N GLU A 425 -35.78 -7.35 5.80
CA GLU A 425 -35.97 -7.97 4.49
C GLU A 425 -35.36 -9.39 4.42
N VAL A 426 -34.61 -9.79 5.46
CA VAL A 426 -34.01 -11.13 5.52
C VAL A 426 -35.08 -12.14 5.90
N THR A 427 -35.32 -13.12 5.04
CA THR A 427 -36.27 -14.20 5.31
C THR A 427 -35.73 -15.17 6.34
N ALA A 428 -36.62 -15.93 6.99
CA ALA A 428 -36.20 -16.95 7.96
C ALA A 428 -35.29 -18.03 7.35
N GLU A 429 -35.51 -18.38 6.07
CA GLU A 429 -34.65 -19.30 5.31
C GLU A 429 -33.26 -18.71 5.06
N GLU A 430 -33.17 -17.43 4.64
CA GLU A 430 -31.90 -16.73 4.45
C GLU A 430 -31.13 -16.62 5.78
N ALA A 431 -31.83 -16.33 6.90
CA ALA A 431 -31.24 -16.24 8.22
C ALA A 431 -30.65 -17.59 8.67
N GLU A 432 -31.37 -18.69 8.45
CA GLU A 432 -30.87 -20.04 8.76
C GLU A 432 -29.62 -20.39 7.93
N ILE A 433 -29.62 -20.08 6.63
CA ILE A 433 -28.49 -20.36 5.76
C ILE A 433 -27.26 -19.53 6.18
N ILE A 434 -27.44 -18.23 6.46
CA ILE A 434 -26.35 -17.37 6.95
C ILE A 434 -25.84 -17.89 8.29
N GLY A 435 -26.76 -18.33 9.19
CA GLY A 435 -26.44 -18.83 10.51
C GLY A 435 -25.64 -20.15 10.53
N LYS A 436 -25.58 -20.90 9.41
CA LYS A 436 -24.67 -22.05 9.23
C LYS A 436 -23.23 -21.66 8.90
N VAL A 437 -23.00 -20.41 8.54
CA VAL A 437 -21.68 -19.92 8.09
C VAL A 437 -21.12 -18.84 9.02
N LEU A 438 -21.99 -17.95 9.53
CA LEU A 438 -21.64 -16.80 10.37
C LEU A 438 -22.60 -16.74 11.58
N ASP A 439 -22.19 -16.05 12.63
CA ASP A 439 -23.06 -15.77 13.79
C ASP A 439 -24.14 -14.75 13.41
N TYR A 440 -25.26 -15.25 12.85
CA TYR A 440 -26.34 -14.40 12.33
C TYR A 440 -26.97 -13.51 13.41
N GLU A 441 -27.13 -14.00 14.63
CA GLU A 441 -27.81 -13.29 15.73
C GLU A 441 -27.06 -12.00 16.09
N ASN A 442 -25.73 -12.04 16.08
CA ASN A 442 -24.88 -10.90 16.43
C ASN A 442 -24.32 -10.16 15.19
N LEU A 443 -24.63 -10.63 13.98
CA LEU A 443 -23.97 -10.19 12.75
C LEU A 443 -24.10 -8.68 12.48
N ALA A 444 -25.26 -8.09 12.78
CA ALA A 444 -25.50 -6.65 12.63
C ALA A 444 -24.62 -5.80 13.56
N GLU A 445 -24.41 -6.26 14.80
CA GLU A 445 -23.59 -5.57 15.80
C GLU A 445 -22.09 -5.77 15.54
N LEU A 446 -21.70 -6.91 14.96
CA LEU A 446 -20.32 -7.24 14.61
C LEU A 446 -19.83 -6.49 13.37
N TYR A 447 -20.72 -5.87 12.59
CA TYR A 447 -20.30 -5.11 11.44
C TYR A 447 -19.47 -3.88 11.85
N ASP A 448 -18.19 -3.90 11.48
CA ASP A 448 -17.27 -2.76 11.64
C ASP A 448 -16.86 -2.23 10.25
N PRO A 449 -17.12 -0.94 9.92
CA PRO A 449 -16.75 -0.38 8.63
C PRO A 449 -15.24 -0.36 8.37
N ILE A 450 -14.41 -0.44 9.41
CA ILE A 450 -12.95 -0.35 9.30
C ILE A 450 -12.31 -1.73 9.09
N THR A 451 -12.86 -2.78 9.72
CA THR A 451 -12.27 -4.12 9.69
C THR A 451 -13.30 -5.23 9.53
N SER A 452 -12.92 -6.28 8.81
CA SER A 452 -13.74 -7.49 8.69
C SER A 452 -13.54 -8.48 9.84
N ASP A 453 -12.57 -8.24 10.72
CA ASP A 453 -12.16 -9.19 11.74
C ASP A 453 -13.31 -9.67 12.65
N PRO A 454 -14.17 -8.81 13.22
CA PRO A 454 -15.25 -9.27 14.08
C PRO A 454 -16.21 -10.22 13.37
N VAL A 455 -16.52 -9.97 12.10
CA VAL A 455 -17.43 -10.80 11.32
C VAL A 455 -16.77 -12.11 10.89
N LYS A 456 -15.56 -12.05 10.29
CA LYS A 456 -14.91 -13.26 9.74
C LYS A 456 -14.47 -14.27 10.81
N TYR A 457 -14.26 -13.83 12.06
CA TYR A 457 -13.92 -14.74 13.16
C TYR A 457 -15.10 -15.57 13.62
N THR A 458 -16.33 -15.24 13.22
CA THR A 458 -17.51 -16.06 13.46
C THR A 458 -17.70 -17.19 12.44
N TYR A 459 -16.84 -17.25 11.40
CA TYR A 459 -16.93 -18.29 10.38
C TYR A 459 -16.78 -19.69 10.95
N HIS A 460 -17.80 -20.54 10.70
CA HIS A 460 -17.88 -21.91 11.22
C HIS A 460 -18.53 -22.92 10.27
N ALA A 461 -18.62 -22.62 8.95
CA ALA A 461 -19.17 -23.59 8.00
C ALA A 461 -18.39 -24.90 8.02
N GLU A 462 -19.12 -26.01 8.14
CA GLU A 462 -18.56 -27.36 8.21
C GLU A 462 -18.42 -28.00 6.83
N THR A 463 -19.28 -27.61 5.89
CA THR A 463 -19.32 -28.22 4.56
C THR A 463 -19.22 -27.20 3.43
N THR A 464 -18.71 -27.64 2.28
CA THR A 464 -18.72 -26.84 1.05
C THR A 464 -20.16 -26.54 0.57
N GLY A 465 -21.14 -27.42 0.90
CA GLY A 465 -22.55 -27.22 0.58
C GLY A 465 -23.11 -25.99 1.28
N GLU A 466 -22.90 -25.86 2.58
CA GLU A 466 -23.32 -24.69 3.38
C GLU A 466 -22.74 -23.39 2.82
N LEU A 467 -21.49 -23.42 2.42
CA LEU A 467 -20.83 -22.26 1.83
C LEU A 467 -21.42 -21.90 0.45
N LEU A 468 -21.81 -22.88 -0.35
CA LEU A 468 -22.48 -22.63 -1.64
C LEU A 468 -23.89 -22.04 -1.45
N ASP A 469 -24.66 -22.55 -0.49
CA ASP A 469 -25.97 -22.01 -0.14
C ASP A 469 -25.85 -20.55 0.37
N TYR A 470 -24.84 -20.29 1.21
CA TYR A 470 -24.50 -18.93 1.65
C TYR A 470 -24.19 -18.00 0.47
N PHE A 471 -23.40 -18.42 -0.50
CA PHE A 471 -23.10 -17.60 -1.68
C PHE A 471 -24.34 -17.33 -2.54
N ARG A 472 -25.30 -18.25 -2.58
CA ARG A 472 -26.58 -18.02 -3.24
C ARG A 472 -27.37 -16.91 -2.54
N VAL A 473 -27.47 -16.94 -1.20
CA VAL A 473 -28.15 -15.90 -0.41
C VAL A 473 -27.42 -14.56 -0.57
N TRP A 474 -26.08 -14.54 -0.44
CA TRP A 474 -25.26 -13.34 -0.66
C TRP A 474 -25.50 -12.73 -2.05
N ALA A 475 -25.55 -13.53 -3.12
CA ALA A 475 -25.80 -13.04 -4.47
C ALA A 475 -27.22 -12.42 -4.61
N ILE A 476 -28.21 -12.97 -3.95
CA ILE A 476 -29.58 -12.40 -3.90
C ILE A 476 -29.54 -11.04 -3.20
N GLN A 477 -28.88 -10.93 -2.05
CA GLN A 477 -28.73 -9.69 -1.29
C GLN A 477 -27.97 -8.63 -2.11
N LEU A 478 -26.91 -9.03 -2.83
CA LEU A 478 -26.16 -8.16 -3.71
C LEU A 478 -27.03 -7.54 -4.83
N VAL A 479 -27.95 -8.33 -5.38
CA VAL A 479 -28.88 -7.86 -6.44
C VAL A 479 -29.99 -7.00 -5.86
N LYS A 480 -30.50 -7.32 -4.66
CA LYS A 480 -31.53 -6.51 -3.99
C LYS A 480 -31.01 -5.10 -3.65
N HIS A 481 -29.83 -5.01 -3.03
CA HIS A 481 -29.25 -3.73 -2.58
C HIS A 481 -27.77 -3.58 -2.98
N PRO A 482 -27.44 -3.42 -4.28
CA PRO A 482 -26.07 -3.36 -4.77
C PRO A 482 -25.29 -2.17 -4.19
N ALA A 483 -25.97 -1.07 -3.90
CA ALA A 483 -25.38 0.11 -3.30
C ALA A 483 -24.79 -0.19 -1.90
N ASN A 484 -25.54 -0.90 -1.05
CA ASN A 484 -25.11 -1.31 0.28
C ASN A 484 -23.87 -2.20 0.23
N ALA A 485 -23.82 -3.15 -0.70
CA ALA A 485 -22.68 -4.03 -0.90
C ALA A 485 -21.42 -3.26 -1.36
N VAL A 486 -21.57 -2.28 -2.27
CA VAL A 486 -20.46 -1.41 -2.69
C VAL A 486 -19.97 -0.57 -1.52
N GLU A 487 -20.87 -0.02 -0.70
CA GLU A 487 -20.48 0.74 0.50
C GLU A 487 -19.72 -0.10 1.52
N ALA A 488 -20.14 -1.35 1.77
CA ALA A 488 -19.42 -2.26 2.65
C ALA A 488 -17.97 -2.48 2.17
N THR A 489 -17.79 -2.73 0.87
CA THR A 489 -16.47 -2.90 0.26
C THR A 489 -15.65 -1.61 0.30
N MET A 490 -16.26 -0.47 -0.04
CA MET A 490 -15.57 0.82 -0.01
C MET A 490 -15.10 1.19 1.38
N ASN A 491 -15.88 0.94 2.43
CA ASN A 491 -15.47 1.18 3.82
C ASN A 491 -14.18 0.46 4.19
N ASN A 492 -14.02 -0.78 3.76
CA ASN A 492 -12.80 -1.55 4.04
C ASN A 492 -11.62 -1.22 3.09
N ALA A 493 -11.87 -0.53 1.96
CA ALA A 493 -10.88 -0.39 0.90
C ALA A 493 -10.46 1.06 0.58
N TYR A 494 -11.29 2.07 0.87
CA TYR A 494 -11.01 3.44 0.41
C TYR A 494 -9.68 4.00 0.93
N GLY A 495 -9.26 3.63 2.12
CA GLY A 495 -8.02 4.11 2.73
C GLY A 495 -6.75 3.73 1.98
N TRP A 496 -6.80 2.69 1.13
CA TRP A 496 -5.69 2.32 0.24
C TRP A 496 -5.49 3.29 -0.91
N PHE A 497 -6.46 4.16 -1.19
CA PHE A 497 -6.47 5.10 -2.30
C PHE A 497 -6.76 6.54 -1.88
N TYR A 498 -7.18 6.77 -0.64
CA TYR A 498 -7.49 8.09 -0.11
C TYR A 498 -6.21 8.81 0.31
N GLN A 499 -5.94 9.96 -0.31
CA GLN A 499 -4.68 10.67 -0.15
C GLN A 499 -4.65 11.59 1.08
N GLU A 500 -5.79 11.92 1.66
CA GLU A 500 -5.86 12.64 2.93
C GLU A 500 -5.91 11.62 4.07
N GLY A 501 -4.81 11.49 4.77
CA GLY A 501 -4.76 10.33 5.54
C GLY A 501 -4.52 10.39 6.99
N TYR A 502 -4.63 9.21 7.50
CA TYR A 502 -4.31 8.76 8.83
C TYR A 502 -2.83 9.02 9.13
N THR A 503 -2.56 9.77 10.19
CA THR A 503 -1.21 9.88 10.77
C THR A 503 -1.01 8.72 11.73
N GLN A 504 -0.07 7.86 11.42
CA GLN A 504 0.26 6.74 12.31
C GLN A 504 0.93 7.28 13.58
N ASN A 505 0.40 6.92 14.75
CA ASN A 505 1.01 7.22 16.01
C ASN A 505 2.13 6.20 16.29
N TYR A 506 3.37 6.60 16.09
CA TYR A 506 4.52 5.76 16.38
C TYR A 506 4.84 5.75 17.88
N MET A 507 4.72 4.60 18.49
CA MET A 507 5.12 4.39 19.88
C MET A 507 6.55 3.84 19.93
N MET A 508 7.40 4.42 20.79
CA MET A 508 8.79 3.95 20.99
C MET A 508 8.88 2.86 22.06
N THR A 509 7.84 2.67 22.84
CA THR A 509 7.76 1.54 23.77
C THR A 509 7.48 0.26 22.96
N SER A 510 8.31 -0.76 23.12
CA SER A 510 7.90 -2.09 22.69
C SER A 510 6.79 -2.54 23.65
N ARG A 511 5.58 -2.67 23.16
CA ARG A 511 4.66 -3.56 23.80
C ARG A 511 5.15 -4.99 23.52
N ILE A 512 5.98 -5.49 24.39
CA ILE A 512 6.01 -6.92 24.62
C ILE A 512 4.80 -7.12 25.49
N ASP A 513 3.66 -7.41 24.90
CA ASP A 513 2.45 -7.80 25.58
C ASP A 513 2.66 -9.22 26.13
N GLY A 514 3.63 -9.32 27.02
CA GLY A 514 4.05 -10.55 27.59
C GLY A 514 3.88 -10.51 29.08
N GLN A 515 2.68 -10.57 29.47
CA GLN A 515 2.37 -11.22 30.75
C GLN A 515 2.53 -12.74 30.66
N ASP A 516 3.10 -13.26 29.58
CA ASP A 516 3.52 -14.65 29.56
C ASP A 516 4.89 -14.71 30.25
N VAL A 517 4.86 -15.05 31.52
CA VAL A 517 6.00 -15.13 32.48
C VAL A 517 7.17 -16.01 31.97
N ARG A 518 7.00 -16.68 30.83
CA ARG A 518 7.93 -17.67 30.27
C ARG A 518 9.06 -17.06 29.46
N TRP A 519 8.82 -15.91 28.85
CA TRP A 519 9.83 -15.22 28.05
C TRP A 519 10.15 -13.87 28.68
N GLU A 520 11.21 -13.82 29.48
CA GLU A 520 11.70 -12.54 30.00
C GLU A 520 12.40 -11.76 28.89
N ILE A 521 11.64 -10.97 28.16
CA ILE A 521 12.15 -10.04 27.16
C ILE A 521 12.15 -8.64 27.77
N ASN A 522 13.33 -8.16 28.12
CA ASN A 522 13.49 -6.93 28.90
C ASN A 522 13.92 -5.73 28.05
N GLN A 523 13.22 -4.61 28.19
CA GLN A 523 13.67 -3.31 27.72
C GLN A 523 14.54 -2.63 28.76
N PRO A 524 15.82 -2.33 28.46
CA PRO A 524 16.69 -1.68 29.42
C PRO A 524 16.18 -0.28 29.81
N ALA A 525 16.05 -0.02 31.12
CA ALA A 525 15.66 1.29 31.65
C ALA A 525 16.66 2.41 31.23
N LYS A 526 17.92 2.05 31.02
CA LYS A 526 18.97 2.97 30.54
C LYS A 526 18.65 3.62 29.19
N LEU A 527 17.79 2.99 28.37
CA LEU A 527 17.36 3.51 27.06
C LEU A 527 16.10 4.39 27.13
N ALA A 528 15.54 4.64 28.31
CA ALA A 528 14.34 5.46 28.47
C ALA A 528 14.52 6.89 27.91
N GLY A 529 15.69 7.50 28.14
CA GLY A 529 16.00 8.81 27.58
C GLY A 529 16.04 8.82 26.05
N VAL A 530 16.63 7.78 25.44
CA VAL A 530 16.65 7.62 23.98
C VAL A 530 15.23 7.51 23.44
N ARG A 531 14.36 6.72 24.07
CA ARG A 531 12.94 6.57 23.69
C ARG A 531 12.21 7.91 23.70
N GLN A 532 12.34 8.69 24.78
CA GLN A 532 11.72 10.01 24.90
C GLN A 532 12.18 10.99 23.79
N VAL A 533 13.47 11.01 23.49
CA VAL A 533 14.01 11.84 22.40
C VAL A 533 13.43 11.39 21.06
N MET A 534 13.43 10.08 20.80
CA MET A 534 12.94 9.54 19.52
C MET A 534 11.43 9.73 19.34
N GLU A 535 10.63 9.69 20.40
CA GLU A 535 9.20 10.07 20.32
C GLU A 535 8.98 11.52 19.90
N ARG A 536 9.80 12.45 20.42
CA ARG A 536 9.76 13.86 20.02
C ARG A 536 10.19 14.04 18.57
N VAL A 537 11.27 13.35 18.16
CA VAL A 537 11.74 13.34 16.76
C VAL A 537 10.65 12.80 15.83
N ALA A 538 10.02 11.69 16.19
CA ALA A 538 8.93 11.10 15.42
C ALA A 538 7.75 12.08 15.25
N LYS A 539 7.31 12.72 16.34
CA LYS A 539 6.27 13.76 16.29
C LYS A 539 6.66 14.98 15.46
N LEU A 540 7.94 15.33 15.41
CA LEU A 540 8.43 16.42 14.57
C LEU A 540 8.42 16.03 13.09
N LEU A 541 8.96 14.87 12.75
CA LEU A 541 9.05 14.38 11.37
C LEU A 541 7.67 14.13 10.75
N SER A 542 6.70 13.63 11.52
CA SER A 542 5.31 13.44 11.05
C SER A 542 4.61 14.74 10.64
N ARG A 543 5.14 15.91 11.07
CA ARG A 543 4.64 17.23 10.66
C ARG A 543 5.26 17.73 9.37
N VAL A 544 6.26 17.05 8.81
CA VAL A 544 6.91 17.44 7.55
C VAL A 544 6.11 16.89 6.37
N PRO A 545 5.39 17.74 5.60
CA PRO A 545 4.40 17.26 4.63
C PRO A 545 4.98 16.30 3.58
N VAL A 546 6.19 16.59 3.08
CA VAL A 546 6.83 15.78 2.03
C VAL A 546 7.16 14.36 2.52
N LEU A 547 7.59 14.21 3.78
CA LEU A 547 7.89 12.90 4.36
C LEU A 547 6.60 12.13 4.62
N ASN A 548 5.58 12.82 5.09
CA ASN A 548 4.26 12.23 5.36
C ASN A 548 3.58 11.65 4.09
N TRP A 549 3.86 12.19 2.91
CA TRP A 549 3.34 11.62 1.66
C TRP A 549 3.80 10.18 1.42
N PHE A 550 5.01 9.83 1.85
CA PHE A 550 5.53 8.46 1.76
C PHE A 550 5.05 7.56 2.90
N GLU A 551 4.34 8.10 3.87
CA GLU A 551 3.66 7.39 4.97
C GLU A 551 2.16 7.23 4.71
N ASN A 552 1.67 7.59 3.52
CA ASN A 552 0.26 7.52 3.16
C ASN A 552 0.03 6.45 2.07
N ALA A 553 -0.78 5.45 2.39
CA ALA A 553 -1.10 4.35 1.48
C ALA A 553 -1.73 4.84 0.16
N GLY A 554 -2.66 5.80 0.25
CA GLY A 554 -3.33 6.36 -0.93
C GLY A 554 -2.37 7.09 -1.87
N MET A 555 -1.42 7.85 -1.34
CA MET A 555 -0.39 8.53 -2.14
C MET A 555 0.51 7.53 -2.86
N VAL A 556 0.94 6.49 -2.15
CA VAL A 556 1.82 5.44 -2.70
C VAL A 556 1.10 4.61 -3.76
N SER A 557 -0.16 4.23 -3.53
CA SER A 557 -1.00 3.53 -4.51
C SER A 557 -1.24 4.38 -5.76
N MET A 558 -1.54 5.68 -5.60
CA MET A 558 -1.72 6.59 -6.73
C MET A 558 -0.43 6.79 -7.53
N LEU A 559 0.74 6.83 -6.88
CA LEU A 559 2.02 6.86 -7.57
C LEU A 559 2.22 5.60 -8.42
N LEU A 560 1.94 4.42 -7.88
CA LEU A 560 2.03 3.15 -8.62
C LEU A 560 1.07 3.15 -9.82
N ILE A 561 -0.19 3.55 -9.63
CA ILE A 561 -1.20 3.65 -10.70
C ILE A 561 -0.73 4.62 -11.78
N LEU A 562 -0.17 5.78 -11.42
CA LEU A 562 0.36 6.75 -12.37
C LEU A 562 1.50 6.16 -13.21
N LEU A 563 2.47 5.50 -12.57
CA LEU A 563 3.60 4.89 -13.27
C LEU A 563 3.14 3.78 -14.22
N VAL A 564 2.22 2.92 -13.76
CA VAL A 564 1.61 1.86 -14.58
C VAL A 564 0.90 2.45 -15.80
N ALA A 565 0.06 3.48 -15.61
CA ALA A 565 -0.65 4.14 -16.70
C ALA A 565 0.29 4.77 -17.73
N VAL A 566 1.40 5.36 -17.26
CA VAL A 566 2.42 5.95 -18.16
C VAL A 566 3.18 4.86 -18.90
N TRP A 567 3.57 3.75 -18.27
CA TRP A 567 4.22 2.63 -18.95
C TRP A 567 3.33 2.00 -20.03
N ILE A 568 2.03 1.84 -19.73
CA ILE A 568 1.06 1.35 -20.72
C ILE A 568 0.97 2.33 -21.91
N GLY A 569 0.78 3.60 -21.63
CA GLY A 569 0.62 4.64 -22.66
C GLY A 569 1.87 4.86 -23.50
N ALA A 570 3.05 4.82 -22.90
CA ALA A 570 4.33 4.96 -23.62
C ALA A 570 4.77 3.66 -24.35
N GLY A 571 3.94 2.62 -24.38
CA GLY A 571 4.30 1.33 -25.01
C GLY A 571 5.35 0.53 -24.26
N LYS A 572 5.61 0.88 -22.98
CA LYS A 572 6.60 0.22 -22.12
C LYS A 572 6.01 -0.87 -21.23
N LYS A 573 4.99 -1.58 -21.73
CA LYS A 573 4.22 -2.61 -20.99
C LYS A 573 5.10 -3.68 -20.33
N ARG A 574 6.30 -3.94 -20.85
CA ARG A 574 7.25 -4.89 -20.26
C ARG A 574 7.60 -4.60 -18.79
N TYR A 575 7.61 -3.32 -18.38
CA TYR A 575 7.89 -2.93 -17.00
C TYR A 575 6.77 -3.28 -16.01
N LEU A 576 5.56 -3.61 -16.54
CA LEU A 576 4.48 -4.15 -15.71
C LEU A 576 4.86 -5.50 -15.10
N VAL A 577 5.73 -6.28 -15.76
CA VAL A 577 6.28 -7.53 -15.20
C VAL A 577 7.02 -7.23 -13.89
N ALA A 578 7.86 -6.18 -13.88
CA ALA A 578 8.64 -5.83 -12.69
C ALA A 578 7.76 -5.39 -11.51
N VAL A 579 6.65 -4.68 -11.77
CA VAL A 579 5.75 -4.16 -10.72
C VAL A 579 4.51 -5.03 -10.51
N SER A 580 4.38 -6.17 -11.20
CA SER A 580 3.26 -7.09 -11.01
C SER A 580 3.06 -7.54 -9.55
N PRO A 581 4.11 -7.83 -8.75
CA PRO A 581 3.93 -8.15 -7.34
C PRO A 581 3.29 -7.00 -6.56
N LEU A 582 3.63 -5.75 -6.89
CA LEU A 582 3.09 -4.56 -6.20
C LEU A 582 1.62 -4.33 -6.55
N ILE A 583 1.24 -4.56 -7.81
CA ILE A 583 -0.17 -4.49 -8.25
C ILE A 583 -0.98 -5.53 -7.48
N VAL A 584 -0.49 -6.77 -7.39
CA VAL A 584 -1.16 -7.84 -6.63
C VAL A 584 -1.21 -7.50 -5.14
N ALA A 585 -0.15 -6.94 -4.55
CA ALA A 585 -0.15 -6.52 -3.15
C ALA A 585 -1.26 -5.50 -2.85
N VAL A 586 -1.48 -4.51 -3.73
CA VAL A 586 -2.61 -3.56 -3.60
C VAL A 586 -3.95 -4.28 -3.73
N LEU A 587 -4.10 -5.21 -4.68
CA LEU A 587 -5.34 -5.98 -4.85
C LEU A 587 -5.63 -6.88 -3.64
N VAL A 588 -4.60 -7.46 -3.03
CA VAL A 588 -4.73 -8.25 -1.79
C VAL A 588 -5.19 -7.36 -0.63
N CYS A 589 -4.72 -6.12 -0.53
CA CYS A 589 -5.20 -5.18 0.48
C CYS A 589 -6.71 -4.90 0.36
N ILE A 590 -7.28 -4.97 -0.85
CA ILE A 590 -8.72 -4.78 -1.10
C ILE A 590 -9.50 -6.07 -0.79
N ALA A 591 -8.99 -7.22 -1.25
CA ALA A 591 -9.73 -8.48 -1.26
C ALA A 591 -9.48 -9.37 -0.03
N GLY A 592 -8.35 -9.19 0.65
CA GLY A 592 -7.89 -10.05 1.73
C GLY A 592 -8.38 -9.62 3.11
N PRO A 593 -7.48 -9.32 4.06
CA PRO A 593 -7.83 -9.11 5.46
C PRO A 593 -8.75 -7.91 5.71
N THR A 594 -8.97 -7.06 4.70
CA THR A 594 -9.88 -5.90 4.73
C THR A 594 -9.84 -5.15 6.08
N PHE A 595 -8.67 -4.62 6.38
CA PHE A 595 -8.47 -3.75 7.53
C PHE A 595 -8.00 -2.38 7.00
N ASN A 596 -8.92 -1.46 6.91
CA ASN A 596 -8.66 -0.15 6.35
C ASN A 596 -7.56 0.60 7.14
N TYR A 597 -6.65 1.28 6.45
CA TYR A 597 -5.52 2.05 7.01
C TYR A 597 -4.40 1.25 7.71
N GLN A 598 -4.40 -0.06 7.73
CA GLN A 598 -3.31 -0.84 8.29
C GLN A 598 -2.09 -0.86 7.35
N MET A 599 -1.21 0.11 7.54
CA MET A 599 -0.06 0.38 6.67
C MET A 599 0.86 -0.83 6.44
N ARG A 600 0.93 -1.76 7.40
CA ARG A 600 1.75 -2.97 7.28
C ARG A 600 1.37 -3.87 6.09
N TYR A 601 0.10 -3.88 5.67
CA TYR A 601 -0.33 -4.71 4.53
C TYR A 601 0.16 -4.17 3.18
N ILE A 602 0.31 -2.84 3.05
CA ILE A 602 0.83 -2.20 1.85
C ILE A 602 2.35 -1.92 1.93
N MET A 603 2.99 -2.30 3.02
CA MET A 603 4.43 -2.11 3.28
C MET A 603 5.33 -2.53 2.11
N PRO A 604 5.10 -3.67 1.41
CA PRO A 604 5.90 -4.03 0.24
C PRO A 604 5.89 -2.98 -0.87
N VAL A 605 4.74 -2.33 -1.11
CA VAL A 605 4.62 -1.26 -2.11
C VAL A 605 5.39 -0.03 -1.64
N MET A 606 5.22 0.38 -0.39
CA MET A 606 5.90 1.54 0.19
C MET A 606 7.42 1.39 0.16
N PHE A 607 7.93 0.21 0.52
CA PHE A 607 9.37 -0.06 0.56
C PHE A 607 10.01 -0.19 -0.83
N CYS A 608 9.21 -0.42 -1.87
CA CYS A 608 9.66 -0.37 -3.27
C CYS A 608 9.68 1.05 -3.86
N VAL A 609 8.90 2.00 -3.32
CA VAL A 609 8.79 3.38 -3.85
C VAL A 609 10.15 4.04 -4.10
N PRO A 610 11.15 3.96 -3.20
CA PRO A 610 12.45 4.59 -3.41
C PRO A 610 13.12 4.16 -4.73
N PHE A 611 12.86 2.94 -5.20
CA PHE A 611 13.48 2.37 -6.40
C PHE A 611 12.63 2.54 -7.67
N LEU A 612 11.32 2.82 -7.55
CA LEU A 612 10.41 2.96 -8.69
C LEU A 612 10.79 4.14 -9.58
N ALA A 613 11.24 5.26 -9.01
CA ALA A 613 11.72 6.40 -9.80
C ALA A 613 12.95 6.03 -10.64
N GLY A 614 13.87 5.25 -10.10
CA GLY A 614 15.04 4.73 -10.82
C GLY A 614 14.65 3.82 -11.97
N LEU A 615 13.72 2.89 -11.73
CA LEU A 615 13.17 1.98 -12.73
C LEU A 615 12.45 2.75 -13.84
N PHE A 616 11.65 3.77 -13.47
CA PHE A 616 10.97 4.63 -14.43
C PHE A 616 11.96 5.38 -15.33
N VAL A 617 12.96 6.04 -14.73
CA VAL A 617 13.99 6.76 -15.47
C VAL A 617 14.73 5.85 -16.45
N GLN A 618 15.09 4.63 -16.03
CA GLN A 618 15.68 3.62 -16.91
C GLN A 618 14.74 3.30 -18.08
N SER A 619 13.46 3.04 -17.79
CA SER A 619 12.48 2.67 -18.81
C SER A 619 12.30 3.73 -19.90
N MET A 620 12.39 5.01 -19.53
CA MET A 620 12.25 6.15 -20.45
C MET A 620 13.53 6.48 -21.23
N ARG A 621 14.71 6.06 -20.76
CA ARG A 621 15.98 6.17 -21.53
C ARG A 621 16.05 5.24 -22.72
N GLU A 622 15.24 4.22 -22.73
CA GLU A 622 15.19 3.24 -23.83
C GLU A 622 14.27 3.70 -24.99
N LEU A 623 13.84 4.96 -24.99
CA LEU A 623 13.17 5.61 -26.10
C LEU A 623 14.20 6.21 -27.06
#